data_1a7d7c372d78ef44f4fdece0dd608860
#
_entry.id   1a7d7c372d78ef44f4fdece0dd608860
#
_cell.length_a   1.000
_cell.length_b   1.000
_cell.length_c   1.000
_cell.angle_alpha   90.00
_cell.angle_beta   90.00
_cell.angle_gamma   90.00
#
_symmetry.space_group_name_H-M   'P 1'
#
loop_
_entity.id
_entity.type
_entity.pdbx_description
1 polymer ?
#
loop_
_entity_poly.entity_id
_entity_poly.type
_entity_poly.pdbx_seq_one_letter_code
_entity_poly.pdbx_strand_id
1 'polypeptide(L)'
;MTGFPKKVRDLIFTRAQDFCEICGFDRPEQAHHRRPRSAGGSRRPDTNLASNGLAISGACHQMVESRRALAYERGWLVRQGHNPAEIPVLRHGCDWVLLDDHGNTTPCNETDRGKP
;
A
#
# COMPACT_ATOMS: atom_id res chain seq x y z
N MET A 1 -4.99 12.38 15.40
CA MET A 1 -5.45 11.49 14.35
C MET A 1 -4.30 11.07 13.48
N THR A 2 -4.18 9.80 13.24
CA THR A 2 -2.97 9.25 12.65
C THR A 2 -3.20 8.62 11.28
N GLY A 3 -4.44 8.60 10.81
CA GLY A 3 -4.75 8.01 9.52
C GLY A 3 -4.52 8.96 8.36
N PHE A 4 -4.81 8.49 7.17
CA PHE A 4 -4.73 9.33 5.98
C PHE A 4 -5.79 10.43 6.04
N PRO A 5 -5.45 11.65 5.59
CA PRO A 5 -6.47 12.69 5.43
C PRO A 5 -7.56 12.21 4.47
N LYS A 6 -8.77 12.76 4.63
CA LYS A 6 -9.92 12.36 3.82
C LYS A 6 -9.63 12.43 2.32
N LYS A 7 -8.99 13.49 1.87
CA LYS A 7 -8.65 13.68 0.46
C LYS A 7 -7.78 12.55 -0.07
N VAL A 8 -6.79 12.15 0.71
CA VAL A 8 -5.89 11.05 0.32
C VAL A 8 -6.61 9.71 0.41
N ARG A 9 -7.41 9.51 1.47
CA ARG A 9 -8.20 8.30 1.63
C ARG A 9 -9.14 8.12 0.44
N ASP A 10 -9.74 9.20 -0.04
CA ASP A 10 -10.62 9.13 -1.21
C ASP A 10 -9.86 8.69 -2.46
N LEU A 11 -8.64 9.19 -2.65
CA LEU A 11 -7.79 8.74 -3.76
C LEU A 11 -7.50 7.24 -3.69
N ILE A 12 -7.17 6.76 -2.51
CA ILE A 12 -6.83 5.34 -2.30
C ILE A 12 -8.05 4.46 -2.60
N PHE A 13 -9.20 4.80 -2.05
CA PHE A 13 -10.41 3.98 -2.23
C PHE A 13 -10.96 4.08 -3.66
N THR A 14 -10.83 5.24 -4.31
CA THR A 14 -11.21 5.38 -5.72
C THR A 14 -10.33 4.50 -6.60
N ARG A 15 -9.02 4.47 -6.34
CA ARG A 15 -8.10 3.61 -7.07
C ARG A 15 -8.46 2.14 -6.91
N ALA A 16 -8.93 1.74 -5.75
CA ALA A 16 -9.27 0.35 -5.46
C ALA A 16 -10.53 -0.13 -6.19
N GLN A 17 -11.42 0.78 -6.58
CA GLN A 17 -12.65 0.44 -7.33
C GLN A 17 -13.49 -0.64 -6.67
N ASP A 18 -13.72 -0.50 -5.36
CA ASP A 18 -14.57 -1.38 -4.55
C ASP A 18 -14.00 -2.77 -4.28
N PHE A 19 -12.75 -3.02 -4.64
CA PHE A 19 -12.12 -4.31 -4.38
C PHE A 19 -10.85 -4.12 -3.56
N CYS A 20 -10.63 -5.04 -2.61
CA CYS A 20 -9.40 -5.08 -1.82
C CYS A 20 -8.19 -5.10 -2.76
N GLU A 21 -7.23 -4.19 -2.52
CA GLU A 21 -6.08 -4.08 -3.42
C GLU A 21 -5.10 -5.24 -3.29
N ILE A 22 -5.22 -6.06 -2.27
CA ILE A 22 -4.39 -7.26 -2.14
C ILE A 22 -5.04 -8.46 -2.81
N CYS A 23 -6.22 -8.87 -2.34
CA CYS A 23 -6.84 -10.10 -2.86
C CYS A 23 -7.70 -9.88 -4.10
N GLY A 24 -8.24 -8.70 -4.30
CA GLY A 24 -9.10 -8.42 -5.45
C GLY A 24 -10.51 -8.98 -5.35
N PHE A 25 -10.88 -9.56 -4.21
CA PHE A 25 -12.19 -10.19 -4.01
C PHE A 25 -13.05 -9.46 -3.00
N ASP A 26 -12.49 -9.23 -1.82
CA ASP A 26 -13.23 -8.67 -0.70
C ASP A 26 -13.42 -7.18 -0.87
N ARG A 27 -14.41 -6.62 -0.17
CA ARG A 27 -14.55 -5.19 -0.09
C ARG A 27 -13.39 -4.61 0.73
N PRO A 28 -12.82 -3.50 0.29
CA PRO A 28 -11.83 -2.81 1.12
C PRO A 28 -12.52 -2.12 2.29
N GLU A 29 -11.96 -2.27 3.47
CA GLU A 29 -12.55 -1.73 4.70
C GLU A 29 -11.67 -0.69 5.35
N GLN A 30 -10.38 -0.70 5.06
CA GLN A 30 -9.44 0.18 5.74
C GLN A 30 -8.33 0.62 4.79
N ALA A 31 -7.78 1.80 5.07
CA ALA A 31 -6.62 2.31 4.37
C ALA A 31 -5.38 1.94 5.18
N HIS A 32 -4.59 1.02 4.65
CA HIS A 32 -3.42 0.46 5.30
C HIS A 32 -2.17 1.24 4.89
N HIS A 33 -1.32 1.60 5.86
CA HIS A 33 -0.03 2.22 5.57
C HIS A 33 0.96 1.13 5.16
N ARG A 34 1.45 1.18 3.93
CA ARG A 34 2.47 0.23 3.45
C ARG A 34 3.79 0.39 4.21
N ARG A 35 4.25 1.63 4.37
CA ARG A 35 5.39 1.93 5.24
C ARG A 35 4.80 2.37 6.57
N PRO A 36 4.86 1.50 7.59
CA PRO A 36 4.24 1.80 8.87
C PRO A 36 4.85 3.05 9.50
N ARG A 37 4.06 3.71 10.30
CA ARG A 37 4.54 4.84 11.07
C ARG A 37 5.52 4.33 12.13
N SER A 38 6.63 5.02 12.30
CA SER A 38 7.59 4.65 13.32
C SER A 38 7.04 4.93 14.72
N ALA A 39 7.67 4.34 15.72
CA ALA A 39 7.30 4.60 17.12
C ALA A 39 7.38 6.11 17.36
N GLY A 40 6.35 6.66 18.01
CA GLY A 40 6.26 8.10 18.23
C GLY A 40 5.68 8.87 17.05
N GLY A 41 5.26 8.17 16.00
CA GLY A 41 4.70 8.77 14.80
C GLY A 41 5.77 9.12 13.78
N SER A 42 5.34 9.51 12.59
CA SER A 42 6.25 9.85 11.52
C SER A 42 6.07 11.31 11.13
N ARG A 43 7.17 12.00 10.89
CA ARG A 43 7.16 13.38 10.38
C ARG A 43 7.49 13.44 8.90
N ARG A 44 7.67 12.28 8.27
CA ARG A 44 7.97 12.25 6.85
C ARG A 44 6.72 12.65 6.07
N PRO A 45 6.83 13.60 5.13
CA PRO A 45 5.63 14.08 4.41
C PRO A 45 4.97 13.01 3.56
N ASP A 46 5.71 11.98 3.14
CA ASP A 46 5.16 10.94 2.28
C ASP A 46 4.45 9.82 3.04
N THR A 47 4.44 9.86 4.38
CA THR A 47 3.77 8.83 5.18
C THR A 47 2.27 8.75 4.86
N ASN A 48 1.63 9.89 4.67
CA ASN A 48 0.19 9.96 4.42
C ASN A 48 -0.16 10.35 2.98
N LEU A 49 0.70 9.98 2.03
CA LEU A 49 0.41 10.15 0.60
C LEU A 49 -0.18 8.87 0.02
N ALA A 50 -0.87 9.01 -1.11
CA ALA A 50 -1.63 7.89 -1.69
C ALA A 50 -0.75 6.68 -2.06
N SER A 51 0.50 6.90 -2.46
CA SER A 51 1.40 5.80 -2.81
C SER A 51 1.72 4.91 -1.60
N ASN A 52 1.58 5.43 -0.39
CA ASN A 52 1.83 4.67 0.83
C ASN A 52 0.58 3.98 1.38
N GLY A 53 -0.54 4.07 0.69
CA GLY A 53 -1.78 3.49 1.17
C GLY A 53 -2.29 2.36 0.29
N LEU A 54 -2.93 1.38 0.91
CA LEU A 54 -3.68 0.33 0.21
C LEU A 54 -5.05 0.22 0.86
N ALA A 55 -6.09 0.18 0.04
CA ALA A 55 -7.44 -0.10 0.53
C ALA A 55 -7.61 -1.61 0.58
N ILE A 56 -7.71 -2.17 1.78
CA ILE A 56 -7.70 -3.62 1.98
C ILE A 56 -8.81 -4.08 2.91
N SER A 57 -9.15 -5.36 2.79
CA SER A 57 -10.10 -6.00 3.69
C SER A 57 -9.48 -6.26 5.05
N GLY A 58 -10.31 -6.50 6.05
CA GLY A 58 -9.83 -6.86 7.38
C GLY A 58 -9.03 -8.16 7.36
N ALA A 59 -9.47 -9.14 6.57
CA ALA A 59 -8.76 -10.42 6.45
C ALA A 59 -7.36 -10.22 5.87
N CYS A 60 -7.24 -9.39 4.82
CA CYS A 60 -5.92 -9.11 4.25
C CYS A 60 -5.04 -8.31 5.18
N HIS A 61 -5.62 -7.40 5.96
CA HIS A 61 -4.85 -6.67 6.96
C HIS A 61 -4.26 -7.63 8.01
N GLN A 62 -5.06 -8.58 8.48
CA GLN A 62 -4.57 -9.59 9.42
C GLN A 62 -3.47 -10.45 8.80
N MET A 63 -3.62 -10.81 7.54
CA MET A 63 -2.61 -11.60 6.84
C MET A 63 -1.29 -10.83 6.73
N VAL A 64 -1.35 -9.54 6.41
CA VAL A 64 -0.15 -8.70 6.33
C VAL A 64 0.56 -8.67 7.69
N GLU A 65 -0.19 -8.51 8.78
CA GLU A 65 0.40 -8.43 10.12
C GLU A 65 0.98 -9.77 10.58
N SER A 66 0.38 -10.87 10.16
CA SER A 66 0.84 -12.21 10.58
C SER A 66 1.92 -12.77 9.66
N ARG A 67 2.05 -12.26 8.43
CA ARG A 67 3.02 -12.75 7.45
C ARG A 67 3.84 -11.58 6.91
N ARG A 68 4.54 -10.90 7.79
CA ARG A 68 5.23 -9.66 7.42
C ARG A 68 6.33 -9.87 6.39
N ALA A 69 7.06 -10.98 6.45
CA ALA A 69 8.12 -11.25 5.47
C ALA A 69 7.55 -11.33 4.05
N LEU A 70 6.42 -12.04 3.90
CA LEU A 70 5.73 -12.11 2.62
C LEU A 70 5.22 -10.73 2.20
N ALA A 71 4.68 -9.97 3.16
CA ALA A 71 4.15 -8.64 2.86
C ALA A 71 5.24 -7.70 2.33
N TYR A 72 6.44 -7.74 2.90
CA TYR A 72 7.55 -6.96 2.37
C TYR A 72 7.92 -7.42 0.96
N GLU A 73 7.94 -8.72 0.74
CA GLU A 73 8.27 -9.27 -0.57
C GLU A 73 7.27 -8.83 -1.66
N ARG A 74 6.00 -8.73 -1.29
CA ARG A 74 4.93 -8.39 -2.23
C ARG A 74 4.64 -6.89 -2.31
N GLY A 75 5.37 -6.07 -1.57
CA GLY A 75 5.18 -4.62 -1.57
C GLY A 75 3.98 -4.15 -0.75
N TRP A 76 3.33 -5.03 -0.02
CA TRP A 76 2.24 -4.65 0.89
C TRP A 76 2.77 -3.96 2.15
N LEU A 77 4.03 -4.20 2.48
CA LEU A 77 4.78 -3.43 3.46
C LEU A 77 6.02 -2.86 2.78
N VAL A 78 6.43 -1.68 3.22
CA VAL A 78 7.62 -0.99 2.70
C VAL A 78 8.50 -0.62 3.89
N ARG A 79 9.81 -0.82 3.75
CA ARG A 79 10.76 -0.53 4.82
C ARG A 79 10.95 0.97 4.98
N GLN A 80 11.31 1.39 6.17
CA GLN A 80 11.41 2.80 6.53
C GLN A 80 12.33 3.63 5.65
N GLY A 81 13.37 3.04 5.12
CA GLY A 81 14.31 3.78 4.28
C GLY A 81 13.89 3.97 2.84
N HIS A 82 12.73 3.49 2.44
CA HIS A 82 12.32 3.47 1.04
C HIS A 82 11.13 4.39 0.78
N ASN A 83 11.04 4.86 -0.46
CA ASN A 83 9.91 5.67 -0.92
C ASN A 83 8.84 4.73 -1.46
N PRO A 84 7.63 4.72 -0.89
CA PRO A 84 6.57 3.81 -1.36
C PRO A 84 6.24 3.94 -2.85
N ALA A 85 6.38 5.14 -3.42
CA ALA A 85 6.10 5.34 -4.85
C ALA A 85 7.07 4.59 -5.75
N GLU A 86 8.21 4.16 -5.22
CA GLU A 86 9.26 3.47 -5.97
C GLU A 86 9.29 1.97 -5.72
N ILE A 87 8.45 1.46 -4.84
CA ILE A 87 8.43 0.05 -4.47
C ILE A 87 7.22 -0.63 -5.12
N PRO A 88 7.46 -1.58 -6.05
CA PRO A 88 6.35 -2.30 -6.67
C PRO A 88 5.48 -3.01 -5.66
N VAL A 89 4.20 -3.11 -5.98
CA VAL A 89 3.24 -3.83 -5.16
C VAL A 89 2.44 -4.79 -6.02
N LEU A 90 2.20 -6.00 -5.48
CA LEU A 90 1.38 -7.00 -6.15
C LEU A 90 -0.08 -6.76 -5.78
N ARG A 91 -0.90 -6.33 -6.75
CA ARG A 91 -2.33 -6.07 -6.57
C ARG A 91 -3.15 -7.21 -7.16
N HIS A 92 -4.25 -7.51 -6.49
CA HIS A 92 -5.23 -8.48 -6.98
C HIS A 92 -4.62 -9.86 -7.26
N GLY A 93 -3.50 -10.18 -6.60
CA GLY A 93 -2.84 -11.46 -6.73
C GLY A 93 -2.02 -11.66 -8.00
N CYS A 94 -2.08 -10.72 -8.96
CA CYS A 94 -1.44 -10.97 -10.26
C CYS A 94 -0.78 -9.77 -10.91
N ASP A 95 -1.08 -8.55 -10.48
CA ASP A 95 -0.61 -7.35 -11.17
C ASP A 95 0.45 -6.60 -10.37
N TRP A 96 1.68 -6.60 -10.85
CA TRP A 96 2.73 -5.76 -10.27
C TRP A 96 2.61 -4.35 -10.81
N VAL A 97 2.48 -3.37 -9.90
CA VAL A 97 2.31 -1.97 -10.28
C VAL A 97 3.12 -1.07 -9.35
N LEU A 98 3.39 0.15 -9.84
CA LEU A 98 3.84 1.24 -9.01
C LEU A 98 2.65 2.15 -8.73
N LEU A 99 2.58 2.69 -7.53
CA LEU A 99 1.52 3.61 -7.12
C LEU A 99 2.08 5.02 -7.06
N ASP A 100 1.32 5.99 -7.54
CA ASP A 100 1.73 7.39 -7.40
C ASP A 100 0.84 8.11 -6.38
N ASP A 101 1.14 9.38 -6.14
CA ASP A 101 0.44 10.15 -5.12
C ASP A 101 -0.81 10.85 -5.65
N HIS A 102 -1.13 10.62 -6.91
CA HIS A 102 -2.36 11.15 -7.54
C HIS A 102 -3.45 10.09 -7.64
N GLY A 103 -3.20 8.90 -7.13
CA GLY A 103 -4.19 7.81 -7.19
C GLY A 103 -4.09 6.96 -8.44
N ASN A 104 -2.98 7.04 -9.18
CA ASN A 104 -2.79 6.27 -10.41
C ASN A 104 -1.88 5.07 -10.17
N THR A 105 -1.94 4.11 -11.08
CA THR A 105 -1.06 2.95 -11.10
C THR A 105 -0.32 2.89 -12.42
N THR A 106 0.91 2.37 -12.37
CA THR A 106 1.71 2.13 -13.57
C THR A 106 2.16 0.67 -13.56
N PRO A 107 1.89 -0.11 -14.61
CA PRO A 107 2.37 -1.49 -14.65
C PRO A 107 3.89 -1.55 -14.56
N CYS A 108 4.40 -2.58 -13.89
CA CYS A 108 5.83 -2.81 -13.80
C CYS A 108 6.07 -4.32 -13.76
N ASN A 109 7.34 -4.70 -13.76
CA ASN A 109 7.71 -6.11 -13.73
C ASN A 109 8.03 -6.53 -12.30
N GLU A 110 7.81 -7.81 -12.01
CA GLU A 110 8.21 -8.39 -10.73
C GLU A 110 9.70 -8.13 -10.47
N THR A 111 10.52 -8.15 -11.51
CA THR A 111 11.96 -7.94 -11.38
C THR A 111 12.33 -6.53 -10.93
N ASP A 112 11.41 -5.58 -10.97
CA ASP A 112 11.67 -4.24 -10.50
C ASP A 112 11.68 -4.16 -8.97
N ARG A 113 11.08 -5.11 -8.30
CA ARG A 113 11.12 -5.16 -6.84
C ARG A 113 12.52 -5.58 -6.39
N GLY A 114 12.95 -5.07 -5.26
CA GLY A 114 14.26 -5.40 -4.72
C GLY A 114 15.42 -4.66 -5.33
N LYS A 115 15.15 -3.78 -6.26
CA LYS A 115 16.20 -2.90 -6.77
C LYS A 115 16.50 -1.82 -5.75
N PRO A 116 17.77 -1.54 -5.51
CA PRO A 116 18.12 -0.49 -4.57
C PRO A 116 17.68 0.88 -5.05
#